data_380a76f735af5fa8cea8e8093097b43c
#
_entry.id   380a76f735af5fa8cea8e8093097b43c
#
_cell.length_a   1.000
_cell.length_b   1.000
_cell.length_c   1.000
_cell.angle_alpha   90.00
_cell.angle_beta   90.00
_cell.angle_gamma   90.00
#
_symmetry.space_group_name_H-M   'P 1'
#
loop_
_entity.id
_entity.type
_entity.pdbx_description
1 polymer ?
#
loop_
_entity_poly.entity_id
_entity_poly.type
_entity_poly.pdbx_seq_one_letter_code
_entity_poly.pdbx_strand_id
1 'polypeptide(L)'
;LIGVGPAAVIFATRIASRPFLVVLTITSCASWILAAMVLALPLAFFLPLGTEGQYVTPFVVYVLLHEFSRRVMWSTQRGWMAGALDGIAQHFGYRKVSAGDRMNMHLAWGLGQGVARGIFFFLTNTLSVSFGPGTWYTETCPSVPYFLTSALVSVAFVSIHTSAMLVDFL
;
A
#
# COMPACT_ATOMS: atom_id res chain seq x y z
N LEU A 1 3.14 -15.95 -6.38
CA LEU A 1 3.30 -16.35 -4.95
C LEU A 1 4.42 -15.59 -4.25
N ILE A 2 5.59 -15.36 -4.89
CA ILE A 2 6.73 -14.65 -4.27
C ILE A 2 6.32 -13.22 -3.87
N GLY A 3 5.70 -12.46 -4.77
CA GLY A 3 5.38 -11.04 -4.54
C GLY A 3 4.35 -10.78 -3.43
N VAL A 4 3.41 -11.68 -3.20
CA VAL A 4 2.30 -11.50 -2.24
C VAL A 4 2.34 -12.53 -1.10
N GLY A 5 3.17 -13.57 -1.22
CA GLY A 5 3.26 -14.65 -0.24
C GLY A 5 3.51 -14.17 1.19
N PRO A 6 4.55 -13.38 1.45
CA PRO A 6 4.83 -12.87 2.79
C PRO A 6 3.66 -12.04 3.38
N ALA A 7 3.02 -11.22 2.54
CA ALA A 7 1.84 -10.45 2.95
C ALA A 7 0.66 -11.36 3.31
N ALA A 8 0.42 -12.41 2.53
CA ALA A 8 -0.64 -13.38 2.79
C ALA A 8 -0.40 -14.13 4.11
N VAL A 9 0.84 -14.48 4.43
CA VAL A 9 1.19 -15.11 5.70
C VAL A 9 0.90 -14.17 6.88
N ILE A 10 1.33 -12.91 6.81
CA ILE A 10 1.05 -11.92 7.85
C ILE A 10 -0.47 -11.72 7.99
N PHE A 11 -1.18 -11.60 6.88
CA PHE A 11 -2.63 -11.46 6.88
C PHE A 11 -3.30 -12.66 7.57
N ALA A 12 -2.97 -13.87 7.16
CA ALA A 12 -3.59 -15.10 7.70
C ALA A 12 -3.29 -15.29 9.20
N THR A 13 -2.06 -14.99 9.64
CA THR A 13 -1.63 -15.26 11.01
C THR A 13 -1.99 -14.16 12.01
N ARG A 14 -2.07 -12.90 11.58
CA ARG A 14 -2.25 -11.75 12.49
C ARG A 14 -3.56 -10.99 12.30
N ILE A 15 -4.12 -11.00 11.09
CA ILE A 15 -5.26 -10.13 10.73
C ILE A 15 -6.54 -10.94 10.56
N ALA A 16 -6.49 -12.07 9.85
CA ALA A 16 -7.68 -12.83 9.45
C ALA A 16 -8.57 -13.29 10.60
N SER A 17 -7.98 -13.55 11.78
CA SER A 17 -8.72 -13.95 12.98
C SER A 17 -9.58 -12.84 13.59
N ARG A 18 -9.38 -11.57 13.16
CA ARG A 18 -10.06 -10.40 13.74
C ARG A 18 -10.81 -9.64 12.63
N PRO A 19 -12.15 -9.76 12.52
CA PRO A 19 -12.93 -9.16 11.44
C PRO A 19 -12.71 -7.66 11.26
N PHE A 20 -12.54 -6.93 12.36
CA PHE A 20 -12.25 -5.50 12.33
C PHE A 20 -10.93 -5.18 11.59
N LEU A 21 -9.86 -5.96 11.82
CA LEU A 21 -8.59 -5.76 11.14
C LEU A 21 -8.67 -6.10 9.64
N VAL A 22 -9.50 -7.07 9.28
CA VAL A 22 -9.78 -7.41 7.87
C VAL A 22 -10.44 -6.23 7.17
N VAL A 23 -11.49 -5.67 7.76
CA VAL A 23 -12.17 -4.48 7.22
C VAL A 23 -11.20 -3.31 7.10
N LEU A 24 -10.36 -3.10 8.12
CA LEU A 24 -9.35 -2.04 8.11
C LEU A 24 -8.34 -2.22 6.97
N THR A 25 -7.89 -3.45 6.72
CA THR A 25 -6.97 -3.77 5.61
C THR A 25 -7.62 -3.47 4.25
N ILE A 26 -8.89 -3.88 4.06
CA ILE A 26 -9.63 -3.62 2.82
C ILE A 26 -9.84 -2.12 2.62
N THR A 27 -10.25 -1.41 3.67
CA THR A 27 -10.42 0.06 3.63
C THR A 27 -9.12 0.77 3.28
N SER A 28 -8.01 0.30 3.81
CA SER A 28 -6.67 0.81 3.50
C SER A 28 -6.29 0.59 2.02
N CYS A 29 -6.59 -0.60 1.46
CA CYS A 29 -6.42 -0.85 0.03
C CYS A 29 -7.24 0.12 -0.82
N ALA A 30 -8.53 0.25 -0.50
CA ALA A 30 -9.44 1.14 -1.22
C ALA A 30 -9.02 2.61 -1.13
N SER A 31 -8.59 3.06 0.05
CA SER A 31 -8.11 4.42 0.26
C SER A 31 -6.87 4.73 -0.57
N TRP A 32 -5.96 3.76 -0.72
CA TRP A 32 -4.80 3.92 -1.58
C TRP A 32 -5.20 4.07 -3.06
N ILE A 33 -6.09 3.22 -3.54
CA ILE A 33 -6.58 3.28 -4.94
C ILE A 33 -7.24 4.63 -5.21
N LEU A 34 -8.10 5.09 -4.31
CA LEU A 34 -8.75 6.41 -4.41
C LEU A 34 -7.71 7.54 -4.45
N ALA A 35 -6.75 7.55 -3.53
CA ALA A 35 -5.70 8.55 -3.51
C ALA A 35 -4.87 8.54 -4.80
N ALA A 36 -4.53 7.36 -5.32
CA ALA A 36 -3.81 7.22 -6.57
C ALA A 36 -4.61 7.79 -7.75
N MET A 37 -5.90 7.52 -7.83
CA MET A 37 -6.79 8.05 -8.88
C MET A 37 -6.90 9.60 -8.80
N VAL A 38 -7.13 10.11 -7.60
CA VAL A 38 -7.27 11.57 -7.36
C VAL A 38 -5.98 12.30 -7.69
N LEU A 39 -4.82 11.74 -7.37
CA LEU A 39 -3.52 12.36 -7.64
C LEU A 39 -3.08 12.20 -9.10
N ALA A 40 -3.43 11.10 -9.75
CA ALA A 40 -3.05 10.85 -11.14
C ALA A 40 -3.67 11.87 -12.12
N LEU A 41 -4.92 12.27 -11.88
CA LEU A 41 -5.62 13.21 -12.76
C LEU A 41 -4.92 14.58 -12.85
N PRO A 42 -4.69 15.33 -11.76
CA PRO A 42 -4.01 16.62 -11.85
C PRO A 42 -2.57 16.47 -12.33
N LEU A 43 -1.86 15.41 -11.96
CA LEU A 43 -0.49 15.19 -12.44
C LEU A 43 -0.44 14.98 -13.95
N ALA A 44 -1.40 14.26 -14.53
CA ALA A 44 -1.50 14.09 -15.97
C ALA A 44 -1.77 15.41 -16.72
N PHE A 45 -2.49 16.35 -16.09
CA PHE A 45 -2.80 17.65 -16.70
C PHE A 45 -1.68 18.68 -16.53
N PHE A 46 -1.05 18.73 -15.35
CA PHE A 46 -0.11 19.79 -15.00
C PHE A 46 1.36 19.43 -15.25
N LEU A 47 1.66 18.13 -15.34
CA LEU A 47 3.01 17.66 -15.66
C LEU A 47 2.96 16.93 -17.00
N PRO A 48 3.04 17.66 -18.12
CA PRO A 48 3.05 17.02 -19.43
C PRO A 48 4.20 16.02 -19.46
N LEU A 49 3.88 14.77 -19.77
CA LEU A 49 4.84 13.71 -20.04
C LEU A 49 5.59 14.08 -21.34
N GLY A 50 6.50 15.04 -21.21
CA GLY A 50 7.35 15.49 -22.32
C GLY A 50 8.59 14.64 -22.42
N THR A 51 9.25 14.73 -23.53
CA THR A 51 10.53 14.20 -23.96
C THR A 51 11.34 13.34 -22.99
N GLU A 52 11.95 12.30 -23.49
CA GLU A 52 12.80 11.35 -22.77
C GLU A 52 13.72 12.05 -21.76
N GLY A 53 13.66 11.62 -20.49
CA GLY A 53 14.48 12.14 -19.39
C GLY A 53 13.75 13.03 -18.39
N GLN A 54 12.55 13.53 -18.67
CA GLN A 54 11.82 14.42 -17.73
C GLN A 54 10.88 13.70 -16.76
N TYR A 55 10.94 12.36 -16.70
CA TYR A 55 10.05 11.58 -15.82
C TYR A 55 10.41 11.64 -14.32
N VAL A 56 11.62 12.04 -13.98
CA VAL A 56 12.10 12.04 -12.59
C VAL A 56 11.30 13.02 -11.73
N THR A 57 11.07 14.24 -12.21
CA THR A 57 10.34 15.27 -11.45
C THR A 57 8.89 14.88 -11.19
N PRO A 58 8.08 14.48 -12.18
CA PRO A 58 6.73 13.98 -11.94
C PRO A 58 6.69 12.79 -10.98
N PHE A 59 7.63 11.88 -11.12
CA PHE A 59 7.72 10.71 -10.25
C PHE A 59 8.00 11.11 -8.78
N VAL A 60 8.97 11.98 -8.54
CA VAL A 60 9.29 12.47 -7.19
C VAL A 60 8.10 13.21 -6.58
N VAL A 61 7.46 14.11 -7.34
CA VAL A 61 6.28 14.85 -6.89
C VAL A 61 5.14 13.88 -6.55
N TYR A 62 4.88 12.88 -7.39
CA TYR A 62 3.87 11.86 -7.14
C TYR A 62 4.15 11.09 -5.84
N VAL A 63 5.39 10.64 -5.63
CA VAL A 63 5.77 9.91 -4.42
C VAL A 63 5.58 10.76 -3.17
N LEU A 64 6.01 12.03 -3.18
CA LEU A 64 5.87 12.94 -2.05
C LEU A 64 4.39 13.23 -1.73
N LEU A 65 3.58 13.54 -2.74
CA LEU A 65 2.15 13.78 -2.56
C LEU A 65 1.43 12.53 -2.06
N HIS A 66 1.83 11.38 -2.56
CA HIS A 66 1.23 10.12 -2.14
C HIS A 66 1.58 9.78 -0.68
N GLU A 67 2.83 10.00 -0.25
CA GLU A 67 3.23 9.81 1.15
C GLU A 67 2.56 10.81 2.09
N PHE A 68 2.41 12.06 1.65
CA PHE A 68 1.64 13.06 2.38
C PHE A 68 0.17 12.64 2.54
N SER A 69 -0.49 12.23 1.46
CA SER A 69 -1.88 11.77 1.51
C SER A 69 -2.06 10.56 2.43
N ARG A 70 -1.12 9.61 2.41
CA ARG A 70 -1.09 8.45 3.30
C ARG A 70 -1.11 8.88 4.77
N ARG A 71 -0.26 9.82 5.15
CA ARG A 71 -0.17 10.32 6.53
C ARG A 71 -1.44 11.06 6.95
N VAL A 72 -1.97 11.93 6.09
CA VAL A 72 -3.21 12.65 6.35
C VAL A 72 -4.38 11.69 6.53
N MET A 73 -4.56 10.75 5.62
CA MET A 73 -5.64 9.77 5.70
C MET A 73 -5.53 8.91 6.96
N TRP A 74 -4.33 8.45 7.29
CA TRP A 74 -4.12 7.68 8.51
C TRP A 74 -4.40 8.50 9.77
N SER A 75 -3.90 9.73 9.87
CA SER A 75 -4.12 10.57 11.05
C SER A 75 -5.60 10.84 11.28
N THR A 76 -6.35 11.12 10.20
CA THR A 76 -7.79 11.34 10.25
C THR A 76 -8.55 10.08 10.67
N GLN A 77 -8.25 8.94 10.06
CA GLN A 77 -8.92 7.68 10.39
C GLN A 77 -8.55 7.17 11.78
N ARG A 78 -7.30 7.29 12.19
CA ARG A 78 -6.87 6.92 13.54
C ARG A 78 -7.66 7.69 14.61
N GLY A 79 -7.81 9.00 14.43
CA GLY A 79 -8.57 9.82 15.37
C GLY A 79 -10.04 9.41 15.45
N TRP A 80 -10.69 9.23 14.29
CA TRP A 80 -12.08 8.80 14.20
C TRP A 80 -12.29 7.39 14.77
N MET A 81 -11.44 6.44 14.42
CA MET A 81 -11.54 5.06 14.91
C MET A 81 -11.28 4.95 16.41
N ALA A 82 -10.29 5.68 16.95
CA ALA A 82 -10.03 5.67 18.37
C ALA A 82 -11.23 6.19 19.16
N GLY A 83 -11.83 7.30 18.71
CA GLY A 83 -13.03 7.85 19.32
C GLY A 83 -14.23 6.91 19.26
N ALA A 84 -14.46 6.28 18.10
CA ALA A 84 -15.56 5.34 17.92
C ALA A 84 -15.38 4.07 18.78
N LEU A 85 -14.18 3.51 18.81
CA LEU A 85 -13.88 2.30 19.60
C LEU A 85 -13.93 2.57 21.10
N ASP A 86 -13.42 3.71 21.55
CA ASP A 86 -13.49 4.10 22.96
C ASP A 86 -14.96 4.37 23.37
N GLY A 87 -15.77 4.97 22.51
CA GLY A 87 -17.19 5.17 22.73
C GLY A 87 -17.97 3.85 22.84
N ILE A 88 -17.69 2.89 21.96
CA ILE A 88 -18.29 1.54 22.00
C ILE A 88 -17.84 0.82 23.29
N ALA A 89 -16.55 0.85 23.62
CA ALA A 89 -16.02 0.23 24.82
C ALA A 89 -16.68 0.79 26.09
N GLN A 90 -16.87 2.10 26.14
CA GLN A 90 -17.53 2.76 27.26
C GLN A 90 -19.04 2.40 27.36
N HIS A 91 -19.74 2.36 26.21
CA HIS A 91 -21.16 2.06 26.17
C HIS A 91 -21.48 0.61 26.59
N PHE A 92 -20.62 -0.33 26.18
CA PHE A 92 -20.83 -1.76 26.46
C PHE A 92 -20.00 -2.30 27.64
N GLY A 93 -19.26 -1.46 28.34
CA GLY A 93 -18.40 -1.88 29.46
C GLY A 93 -17.20 -2.73 29.04
N TYR A 94 -16.78 -2.64 27.77
CA TYR A 94 -15.61 -3.37 27.29
C TYR A 94 -14.31 -2.67 27.67
N ARG A 95 -13.22 -3.45 27.64
CA ARG A 95 -11.87 -2.93 27.88
C ARG A 95 -11.46 -1.96 26.76
N LYS A 96 -10.86 -0.85 27.15
CA LYS A 96 -10.25 0.10 26.20
C LYS A 96 -9.20 -0.59 25.31
N VAL A 97 -9.05 -0.03 24.10
CA VAL A 97 -8.10 -0.54 23.10
C VAL A 97 -6.68 -0.59 23.66
N SER A 98 -6.09 -1.78 23.68
CA SER A 98 -4.72 -1.98 24.20
C SER A 98 -3.66 -1.46 23.23
N ALA A 99 -2.43 -1.26 23.72
CA ALA A 99 -1.30 -0.92 22.84
C ALA A 99 -1.05 -1.98 21.75
N GLY A 100 -1.20 -3.27 22.09
CA GLY A 100 -1.08 -4.36 21.12
C GLY A 100 -2.16 -4.32 20.03
N ASP A 101 -3.39 -3.91 20.38
CA ASP A 101 -4.45 -3.77 19.38
C ASP A 101 -4.18 -2.58 18.45
N ARG A 102 -3.66 -1.48 18.99
CA ARG A 102 -3.23 -0.33 18.19
C ARG A 102 -2.12 -0.71 17.21
N MET A 103 -1.11 -1.45 17.67
CA MET A 103 -0.05 -1.96 16.79
C MET A 103 -0.61 -2.83 15.67
N ASN A 104 -1.57 -3.73 15.96
CA ASN A 104 -2.22 -4.55 14.95
C ASN A 104 -3.05 -3.71 13.95
N MET A 105 -3.62 -2.59 14.39
CA MET A 105 -4.31 -1.65 13.50
C MET A 105 -3.32 -0.97 12.54
N HIS A 106 -2.16 -0.51 13.01
CA HIS A 106 -1.11 0.03 12.14
C HIS A 106 -0.59 -1.02 11.17
N LEU A 107 -0.38 -2.25 11.64
CA LEU A 107 0.03 -3.38 10.81
C LEU A 107 -0.99 -3.65 9.70
N ALA A 108 -2.28 -3.74 10.04
CA ALA A 108 -3.37 -3.98 9.09
C ALA A 108 -3.47 -2.87 8.04
N TRP A 109 -3.34 -1.61 8.47
CA TRP A 109 -3.36 -0.46 7.57
C TRP A 109 -2.16 -0.46 6.61
N GLY A 110 -0.94 -0.62 7.13
CA GLY A 110 0.28 -0.67 6.32
C GLY A 110 0.29 -1.84 5.35
N LEU A 111 -0.17 -3.00 5.80
CA LEU A 111 -0.27 -4.19 4.94
C LEU A 111 -1.25 -3.96 3.79
N GLY A 112 -2.42 -3.38 4.05
CA GLY A 112 -3.40 -3.08 3.02
C GLY A 112 -2.84 -2.15 1.94
N GLN A 113 -2.19 -1.06 2.31
CA GLN A 113 -1.58 -0.16 1.36
C GLN A 113 -0.42 -0.80 0.59
N GLY A 114 0.44 -1.56 1.28
CA GLY A 114 1.56 -2.25 0.66
C GLY A 114 1.10 -3.29 -0.36
N VAL A 115 0.09 -4.08 -0.01
CA VAL A 115 -0.50 -5.10 -0.90
C VAL A 115 -1.15 -4.45 -2.12
N ALA A 116 -1.92 -3.38 -1.94
CA ALA A 116 -2.55 -2.67 -3.06
C ALA A 116 -1.50 -2.16 -4.05
N ARG A 117 -0.42 -1.53 -3.58
CA ARG A 117 0.70 -1.08 -4.42
C ARG A 117 1.42 -2.24 -5.10
N GLY A 118 1.73 -3.30 -4.35
CA GLY A 118 2.43 -4.47 -4.87
C GLY A 118 1.63 -5.14 -5.99
N ILE A 119 0.32 -5.34 -5.79
CA ILE A 119 -0.56 -5.93 -6.81
C ILE A 119 -0.67 -5.00 -8.02
N PHE A 120 -0.89 -3.71 -7.81
CA PHE A 120 -1.03 -2.75 -8.90
C PHE A 120 0.25 -2.69 -9.76
N PHE A 121 1.41 -2.59 -9.12
CA PHE A 121 2.69 -2.59 -9.81
C PHE A 121 2.93 -3.90 -10.56
N PHE A 122 2.70 -5.06 -9.92
CA PHE A 122 2.88 -6.36 -10.55
C PHE A 122 1.92 -6.55 -11.72
N LEU A 123 0.65 -6.19 -11.55
CA LEU A 123 -0.36 -6.32 -12.59
C LEU A 123 -0.06 -5.43 -13.79
N THR A 124 0.30 -4.17 -13.56
CA THR A 124 0.64 -3.21 -14.62
C THR A 124 1.83 -3.71 -15.44
N ASN A 125 2.87 -4.17 -14.76
CA ASN A 125 4.05 -4.72 -15.43
C ASN A 125 3.75 -6.01 -16.18
N THR A 126 2.94 -6.91 -15.60
CA THR A 126 2.53 -8.16 -16.25
C THR A 126 1.70 -7.89 -17.51
N LEU A 127 0.76 -6.96 -17.43
CA LEU A 127 -0.07 -6.59 -18.58
C LEU A 127 0.77 -5.95 -19.71
N SER A 128 1.69 -5.06 -19.38
CA SER A 128 2.55 -4.42 -20.39
C SER A 128 3.41 -5.43 -21.16
N VAL A 129 3.91 -6.46 -20.49
CA VAL A 129 4.66 -7.55 -21.13
C VAL A 129 3.75 -8.50 -21.93
N SER A 130 2.50 -8.72 -21.46
CA SER A 130 1.58 -9.66 -22.12
C SER A 130 0.98 -9.09 -23.43
N PHE A 131 0.85 -7.78 -23.53
CA PHE A 131 0.25 -7.11 -24.72
C PHE A 131 1.28 -6.52 -25.68
N GLY A 132 2.57 -6.47 -25.31
CA GLY A 132 3.65 -6.03 -26.19
C GLY A 132 4.33 -7.21 -26.90
N PRO A 133 5.14 -6.98 -27.96
CA PRO A 133 6.06 -7.97 -28.48
C PRO A 133 7.11 -8.25 -27.39
N GLY A 134 6.77 -9.23 -26.53
CA GLY A 134 7.34 -9.35 -25.22
C GLY A 134 8.76 -9.85 -25.18
N THR A 135 9.61 -9.08 -24.59
CA THR A 135 10.84 -9.59 -23.99
C THR A 135 10.52 -10.04 -22.56
N TRP A 136 10.68 -11.33 -22.30
CA TRP A 136 10.57 -11.88 -20.94
C TRP A 136 11.70 -11.38 -20.03
N TYR A 137 12.61 -10.59 -20.56
CA TYR A 137 13.81 -10.05 -19.95
C TYR A 137 13.92 -8.56 -20.27
N THR A 138 14.48 -7.78 -19.37
CA THR A 138 14.82 -6.37 -19.64
C THR A 138 16.14 -6.29 -20.38
N GLU A 139 16.28 -5.33 -21.29
CA GLU A 139 17.55 -5.09 -22.02
C GLU A 139 18.72 -4.83 -21.07
N THR A 140 18.43 -4.16 -19.94
CA THR A 140 19.41 -3.83 -18.91
C THR A 140 19.85 -5.02 -18.06
N CYS A 141 19.06 -6.11 -18.02
CA CYS A 141 19.33 -7.28 -17.20
C CYS A 141 18.81 -8.56 -17.86
N PRO A 142 19.47 -9.02 -18.95
CA PRO A 142 18.99 -10.14 -19.76
C PRO A 142 19.05 -11.50 -19.05
N SER A 143 19.74 -11.59 -17.93
CA SER A 143 19.86 -12.82 -17.15
C SER A 143 18.75 -13.02 -16.12
N VAL A 144 17.94 -11.99 -15.83
CA VAL A 144 16.91 -12.04 -14.81
C VAL A 144 15.52 -11.91 -15.42
N PRO A 145 14.63 -12.90 -15.22
CA PRO A 145 13.26 -12.83 -15.74
C PRO A 145 12.51 -11.62 -15.16
N TYR A 146 11.83 -10.89 -16.04
CA TYR A 146 11.05 -9.70 -15.69
C TYR A 146 10.03 -9.95 -14.57
N PHE A 147 9.37 -11.09 -14.59
CA PHE A 147 8.42 -11.47 -13.52
C PHE A 147 9.08 -11.65 -12.15
N LEU A 148 10.32 -12.11 -12.10
CA LEU A 148 11.04 -12.22 -10.84
C LEU A 148 11.36 -10.83 -10.28
N THR A 149 11.85 -9.93 -11.12
CA THR A 149 12.11 -8.53 -10.72
C THR A 149 10.83 -7.87 -10.22
N SER A 150 9.71 -7.98 -10.95
CA SER A 150 8.42 -7.43 -10.55
C SER A 150 7.92 -8.01 -9.23
N ALA A 151 8.12 -9.31 -9.00
CA ALA A 151 7.73 -9.95 -7.75
C ALA A 151 8.58 -9.46 -6.56
N LEU A 152 9.89 -9.29 -6.74
CA LEU A 152 10.78 -8.77 -5.71
C LEU A 152 10.46 -7.32 -5.36
N VAL A 153 10.18 -6.48 -6.35
CA VAL A 153 9.76 -5.09 -6.15
C VAL A 153 8.42 -5.04 -5.40
N SER A 154 7.48 -5.93 -5.72
CA SER A 154 6.21 -6.05 -4.99
C SER A 154 6.41 -6.39 -3.51
N VAL A 155 7.30 -7.34 -3.19
CA VAL A 155 7.69 -7.65 -1.79
C VAL A 155 8.28 -6.43 -1.11
N ALA A 156 9.15 -5.70 -1.80
CA ALA A 156 9.77 -4.49 -1.25
C ALA A 156 8.72 -3.42 -0.93
N PHE A 157 7.74 -3.17 -1.81
CA PHE A 157 6.64 -2.24 -1.54
C PHE A 157 5.84 -2.65 -0.31
N VAL A 158 5.44 -3.92 -0.21
CA VAL A 158 4.72 -4.42 0.97
C VAL A 158 5.52 -4.20 2.24
N SER A 159 6.80 -4.56 2.22
CA SER A 159 7.68 -4.46 3.39
C SER A 159 7.90 -3.02 3.82
N ILE A 160 8.19 -2.11 2.88
CA ILE A 160 8.42 -0.69 3.16
C ILE A 160 7.18 -0.05 3.77
N HIS A 161 5.99 -0.25 3.17
CA HIS A 161 4.77 0.38 3.66
C HIS A 161 4.31 -0.19 4.99
N THR A 162 4.44 -1.50 5.19
CA THR A 162 4.13 -2.14 6.47
C THR A 162 5.07 -1.64 7.57
N SER A 163 6.37 -1.59 7.29
CA SER A 163 7.37 -1.10 8.25
C SER A 163 7.21 0.39 8.55
N ALA A 164 6.94 1.23 7.55
CA ALA A 164 6.71 2.66 7.75
C ALA A 164 5.52 2.92 8.70
N MET A 165 4.44 2.14 8.58
CA MET A 165 3.29 2.27 9.47
C MET A 165 3.58 1.77 10.89
N LEU A 166 4.45 0.78 11.05
CA LEU A 166 4.89 0.34 12.37
C LEU A 166 5.80 1.37 13.05
N VAL A 167 6.65 2.05 12.28
CA VAL A 167 7.47 3.16 12.79
C VAL A 167 6.60 4.34 13.21
N ASP A 168 5.54 4.66 12.46
CA ASP A 168 4.57 5.71 12.83
C ASP A 168 3.79 5.38 14.14
N PHE A 169 3.89 4.14 14.64
CA PHE A 169 3.31 3.72 15.92
C PHE A 169 4.24 4.02 17.11
N LEU A 170 5.56 3.95 16.91
CA LEU A 170 6.57 4.17 17.95
C LEU A 170 6.70 5.64 18.32
#